data_cd9eb35e2415fb3cf0299e41b08aafd4
#
_entry.id   cd9eb35e2415fb3cf0299e41b08aafd4
#
_cell.length_a   1.000
_cell.length_b   1.000
_cell.length_c   1.000
_cell.angle_alpha   90.00
_cell.angle_beta   90.00
_cell.angle_gamma   90.00
#
_symmetry.space_group_name_H-M   'P 1'
#
loop_
_entity.id
_entity.type
_entity.pdbx_description
1 polymer ?
#
loop_
_entity_poly.entity_id
_entity_poly.type
_entity_poly.pdbx_seq_one_letter_code
_entity_poly.pdbx_strand_id
1 'polypeptide(L)'
;QLKKLAEMYEKETGTKVEIESMGGGIDIQGTLKGYYQSDNMPDIFVNGGATDFANWTDLLVDMSDQEWASDTDAAYVDESQGTIGFPYTTEAVGLAYNKDILDKAGIDPSTLTGPDAIKEAFETIDSKKDELGLTAVVGYAAEPVNLYWSTGNHLFANYLDAGLDRDDTTYIDMLNDGGKVDEERLTDFANFVGLLNQYSDPALLVSGTYDQQILNFSSGKYAFVTQGSWIGATMTGDDADAYKEAGNFEVGMIPYAFEDGIDTILTNSPSWWSVYKDGNVEAAEAFLQWLTTDEAQEVLVKEAGFVSPFKSCTIVGDDPFAQTITDYVSSGKTSAWHWLGMKEGLAQNYTGQVFADYASGSLDEAGFVKTLEQVIQGAYAN
;
A
#
# COMPACT_ATOMS: atom_id res chain seq x y z
N GLN A 1 1.96 -13.46 18.06
CA GLN A 1 0.51 -13.31 18.13
C GLN A 1 -0.21 -14.49 17.49
N LEU A 2 0.25 -15.00 16.32
CA LEU A 2 -0.37 -16.18 15.70
C LEU A 2 -0.37 -17.42 16.60
N LYS A 3 0.71 -17.67 17.34
CA LYS A 3 0.75 -18.77 18.32
C LYS A 3 -0.29 -18.59 19.43
N LYS A 4 -0.48 -17.36 19.91
CA LYS A 4 -1.53 -17.04 20.88
C LYS A 4 -2.92 -17.34 20.31
N LEU A 5 -3.18 -16.94 19.07
CA LEU A 5 -4.44 -17.23 18.39
C LEU A 5 -4.67 -18.72 18.21
N ALA A 6 -3.62 -19.48 17.85
CA ALA A 6 -3.69 -20.93 17.76
C ALA A 6 -4.06 -21.58 19.10
N GLU A 7 -3.49 -21.12 20.21
CA GLU A 7 -3.82 -21.58 21.55
C GLU A 7 -5.26 -21.25 21.96
N MET A 8 -5.72 -20.04 21.65
CA MET A 8 -7.10 -19.61 21.89
C MET A 8 -8.09 -20.47 21.12
N TYR A 9 -7.79 -20.72 19.84
CA TYR A 9 -8.63 -21.56 18.97
C TYR A 9 -8.69 -23.02 19.45
N GLU A 10 -7.56 -23.59 19.84
CA GLU A 10 -7.51 -24.95 20.40
C GLU A 10 -8.33 -25.05 21.69
N LYS A 11 -8.22 -24.05 22.56
CA LYS A 11 -8.98 -23.99 23.82
C LYS A 11 -10.49 -23.93 23.57
N GLU A 12 -10.90 -23.19 22.56
CA GLU A 12 -12.32 -23.02 22.22
C GLU A 12 -12.90 -24.21 21.45
N THR A 13 -12.16 -24.74 20.48
CA THR A 13 -12.66 -25.73 19.52
C THR A 13 -12.10 -27.14 19.70
N GLY A 14 -11.01 -27.28 20.43
CA GLY A 14 -10.27 -28.54 20.54
C GLY A 14 -9.38 -28.87 19.34
N THR A 15 -9.36 -28.00 18.32
CA THR A 15 -8.52 -28.18 17.13
C THR A 15 -7.17 -27.53 17.32
N LYS A 16 -6.10 -28.30 17.22
CA LYS A 16 -4.73 -27.79 17.30
C LYS A 16 -4.30 -27.17 15.98
N VAL A 17 -3.73 -25.96 16.05
CA VAL A 17 -3.09 -25.29 14.93
C VAL A 17 -1.61 -25.09 15.23
N GLU A 18 -0.76 -25.63 14.39
CA GLU A 18 0.69 -25.50 14.51
C GLU A 18 1.15 -24.33 13.61
N ILE A 19 1.88 -23.39 14.18
CA ILE A 19 2.38 -22.22 13.48
C ILE A 19 3.87 -22.38 13.20
N GLU A 20 4.23 -22.33 11.93
CA GLU A 20 5.61 -22.19 11.48
C GLU A 20 5.83 -20.78 10.96
N SER A 21 6.76 -20.05 11.58
CA SER A 21 7.14 -18.69 11.18
C SER A 21 8.55 -18.69 10.63
N MET A 22 8.73 -18.07 9.48
CA MET A 22 10.04 -17.93 8.85
C MET A 22 10.55 -16.50 9.05
N GLY A 23 11.84 -16.35 9.35
CA GLY A 23 12.47 -15.04 9.52
C GLY A 23 12.61 -14.27 8.23
N GLY A 24 12.85 -12.96 8.35
CA GLY A 24 13.12 -12.10 7.20
C GLY A 24 14.32 -12.58 6.37
N GLY A 25 14.22 -12.44 5.06
CA GLY A 25 15.27 -12.86 4.12
C GLY A 25 15.25 -14.34 3.73
N ILE A 26 14.33 -15.14 4.26
CA ILE A 26 14.14 -16.52 3.83
C ILE A 26 13.28 -16.55 2.55
N ASP A 27 13.72 -17.36 1.59
CA ASP A 27 12.93 -17.67 0.40
C ASP A 27 11.75 -18.60 0.76
N ILE A 28 10.62 -17.99 1.09
CA ILE A 28 9.40 -18.69 1.51
C ILE A 28 8.91 -19.60 0.38
N GLN A 29 8.86 -19.11 -0.86
CA GLN A 29 8.35 -19.87 -1.99
C GLN A 29 9.25 -21.08 -2.30
N GLY A 30 10.56 -20.91 -2.23
CA GLY A 30 11.51 -22.02 -2.36
C GLY A 30 11.33 -23.08 -1.28
N THR A 31 11.12 -22.66 -0.03
CA THR A 31 10.84 -23.57 1.09
C THR A 31 9.53 -24.33 0.88
N LEU A 32 8.46 -23.63 0.47
CA LEU A 32 7.15 -24.27 0.19
C LEU A 32 7.23 -25.26 -0.96
N LYS A 33 8.00 -24.97 -2.01
CA LYS A 33 8.26 -25.93 -3.11
C LYS A 33 8.94 -27.20 -2.60
N GLY A 34 9.88 -27.06 -1.66
CA GLY A 34 10.51 -28.21 -0.98
C GLY A 34 9.50 -29.04 -0.19
N TYR A 35 8.60 -28.41 0.53
CA TYR A 35 7.51 -29.08 1.26
C TYR A 35 6.56 -29.82 0.31
N TYR A 36 6.21 -29.19 -0.79
CA TYR A 36 5.38 -29.81 -1.82
C TYR A 36 6.04 -31.06 -2.42
N GLN A 37 7.32 -30.98 -2.73
CA GLN A 37 8.08 -32.11 -3.30
C GLN A 37 8.23 -33.27 -2.30
N SER A 38 8.24 -32.98 -1.00
CA SER A 38 8.32 -34.00 0.06
C SER A 38 6.97 -34.45 0.59
N ASP A 39 5.88 -34.05 -0.03
CA ASP A 39 4.50 -34.35 0.38
C ASP A 39 4.20 -33.90 1.83
N ASN A 40 4.69 -32.71 2.17
CA ASN A 40 4.57 -32.15 3.51
C ASN A 40 4.11 -30.67 3.49
N MET A 41 3.17 -30.34 2.59
CA MET A 41 2.62 -28.98 2.52
C MET A 41 1.85 -28.61 3.76
N PRO A 42 2.01 -27.38 4.28
CA PRO A 42 1.09 -26.85 5.29
C PRO A 42 -0.33 -26.73 4.72
N ASP A 43 -1.32 -26.79 5.60
CA ASP A 43 -2.73 -26.61 5.21
C ASP A 43 -3.03 -25.17 4.79
N ILE A 44 -2.35 -24.21 5.42
CA ILE A 44 -2.45 -22.78 5.14
C ILE A 44 -1.03 -22.23 4.94
N PHE A 45 -0.84 -21.42 3.92
CA PHE A 45 0.45 -20.79 3.68
C PHE A 45 0.33 -19.42 3.00
N VAL A 46 1.38 -18.61 3.11
CA VAL A 46 1.40 -17.22 2.63
C VAL A 46 1.80 -17.13 1.15
N ASN A 47 1.12 -16.24 0.43
CA ASN A 47 1.48 -15.80 -0.92
C ASN A 47 1.46 -14.27 -0.99
N GLY A 48 2.49 -13.69 -1.60
CA GLY A 48 2.70 -12.24 -1.64
C GLY A 48 2.21 -11.54 -2.92
N GLY A 49 1.59 -12.25 -3.83
CA GLY A 49 1.09 -11.66 -5.08
C GLY A 49 1.06 -12.63 -6.25
N ALA A 50 0.83 -12.10 -7.45
CA ALA A 50 0.58 -12.91 -8.66
C ALA A 50 1.69 -13.93 -8.96
N THR A 51 2.95 -13.56 -8.78
CA THR A 51 4.10 -14.47 -9.00
C THR A 51 4.09 -15.64 -8.05
N ASP A 52 3.78 -15.39 -6.76
CA ASP A 52 3.69 -16.44 -5.75
C ASP A 52 2.50 -17.36 -6.03
N PHE A 53 1.32 -16.78 -6.30
CA PHE A 53 0.12 -17.55 -6.61
C PHE A 53 0.29 -18.43 -7.86
N ALA A 54 1.05 -17.97 -8.85
CA ALA A 54 1.32 -18.74 -10.06
C ALA A 54 2.06 -20.05 -9.80
N ASN A 55 2.82 -20.16 -8.70
CA ASN A 55 3.47 -21.41 -8.29
C ASN A 55 2.47 -22.51 -7.88
N TRP A 56 1.25 -22.13 -7.51
CA TRP A 56 0.25 -23.00 -6.89
C TRP A 56 -1.04 -23.10 -7.70
N THR A 57 -0.98 -22.80 -9.00
CA THR A 57 -2.12 -22.91 -9.92
C THR A 57 -2.78 -24.29 -9.79
N ASP A 58 -4.11 -24.29 -9.64
CA ASP A 58 -4.95 -25.48 -9.44
C ASP A 58 -4.70 -26.25 -8.13
N LEU A 59 -3.90 -25.73 -7.23
CA LEU A 59 -3.58 -26.36 -5.93
C LEU A 59 -4.23 -25.66 -4.73
N LEU A 60 -4.92 -24.55 -4.95
CA LEU A 60 -5.54 -23.73 -3.91
C LEU A 60 -7.05 -23.89 -3.88
N VAL A 61 -7.62 -23.77 -2.69
CA VAL A 61 -9.08 -23.82 -2.49
C VAL A 61 -9.70 -22.48 -2.86
N ASP A 62 -10.80 -22.52 -3.62
CA ASP A 62 -11.69 -21.39 -3.81
C ASP A 62 -12.53 -21.20 -2.54
N MET A 63 -12.30 -20.09 -1.85
CA MET A 63 -12.97 -19.73 -0.59
C MET A 63 -14.11 -18.73 -0.78
N SER A 64 -14.61 -18.55 -1.99
CA SER A 64 -15.67 -17.58 -2.31
C SER A 64 -17.00 -17.87 -1.61
N ASP A 65 -17.22 -19.08 -1.15
CA ASP A 65 -18.38 -19.51 -0.36
C ASP A 65 -18.27 -19.24 1.15
N GLN A 66 -17.09 -18.82 1.62
CA GLN A 66 -16.88 -18.49 3.02
C GLN A 66 -17.50 -17.13 3.39
N GLU A 67 -18.03 -17.01 4.60
CA GLU A 67 -18.70 -15.78 5.04
C GLU A 67 -17.78 -14.54 4.97
N TRP A 68 -16.51 -14.71 5.36
CA TRP A 68 -15.55 -13.60 5.33
C TRP A 68 -15.33 -13.03 3.93
N ALA A 69 -15.51 -13.82 2.89
CA ALA A 69 -15.20 -13.38 1.51
C ALA A 69 -16.08 -12.20 1.04
N SER A 70 -17.30 -12.09 1.54
CA SER A 70 -18.19 -10.95 1.24
C SER A 70 -17.99 -9.75 2.17
N ASP A 71 -17.20 -9.89 3.22
CA ASP A 71 -16.94 -8.86 4.22
C ASP A 71 -15.63 -8.10 3.99
N THR A 72 -14.99 -8.31 2.87
CA THR A 72 -13.72 -7.67 2.53
C THR A 72 -13.61 -7.37 1.03
N ASP A 73 -12.92 -6.29 0.72
CA ASP A 73 -12.51 -5.97 -0.65
C ASP A 73 -11.02 -6.34 -0.90
N ALA A 74 -10.32 -6.86 0.10
CA ALA A 74 -8.88 -7.12 0.05
C ALA A 74 -8.51 -8.58 -0.21
N ALA A 75 -9.49 -9.48 -0.44
CA ALA A 75 -9.22 -10.86 -0.81
C ALA A 75 -8.47 -10.94 -2.15
N TYR A 76 -7.62 -11.95 -2.30
CA TYR A 76 -7.02 -12.23 -3.61
C TYR A 76 -7.98 -13.07 -4.45
N VAL A 77 -8.44 -12.50 -5.55
CA VAL A 77 -9.39 -13.14 -6.46
C VAL A 77 -8.72 -13.36 -7.81
N ASP A 78 -8.75 -14.61 -8.28
CA ASP A 78 -8.30 -15.01 -9.61
C ASP A 78 -9.51 -15.35 -10.48
N GLU A 79 -9.56 -14.86 -11.71
CA GLU A 79 -10.70 -15.06 -12.60
C GLU A 79 -11.02 -16.54 -12.84
N SER A 80 -10.02 -17.41 -12.89
CA SER A 80 -10.18 -18.83 -13.16
C SER A 80 -10.28 -19.71 -11.92
N GLN A 81 -9.69 -19.29 -10.80
CA GLN A 81 -9.57 -20.09 -9.58
C GLN A 81 -10.49 -19.61 -8.44
N GLY A 82 -11.07 -18.42 -8.55
CA GLY A 82 -11.92 -17.81 -7.53
C GLY A 82 -11.14 -17.09 -6.43
N THR A 83 -11.68 -17.08 -5.23
CA THR A 83 -11.10 -16.41 -4.06
C THR A 83 -10.07 -17.33 -3.40
N ILE A 84 -8.78 -17.11 -3.66
CA ILE A 84 -7.69 -18.00 -3.27
C ILE A 84 -6.74 -17.42 -2.22
N GLY A 85 -6.99 -16.19 -1.77
CA GLY A 85 -6.18 -15.54 -0.73
C GLY A 85 -7.03 -14.86 0.33
N PHE A 86 -6.82 -15.25 1.60
CA PHE A 86 -7.41 -14.63 2.77
C PHE A 86 -6.56 -13.43 3.20
N PRO A 87 -7.13 -12.21 3.29
CA PRO A 87 -6.39 -11.02 3.71
C PRO A 87 -6.33 -10.98 5.25
N TYR A 88 -5.18 -10.65 5.81
CA TYR A 88 -5.03 -10.56 7.28
C TYR A 88 -4.82 -9.12 7.76
N THR A 89 -4.45 -8.20 6.88
CA THR A 89 -4.32 -6.78 7.19
C THR A 89 -4.56 -5.95 5.94
N THR A 90 -4.79 -4.65 6.14
CA THR A 90 -4.90 -3.68 5.05
C THR A 90 -3.80 -2.65 5.17
N GLU A 91 -3.10 -2.40 4.08
CA GLU A 91 -2.22 -1.26 3.90
C GLU A 91 -2.85 -0.27 2.92
N ALA A 92 -2.48 1.00 3.03
CA ALA A 92 -3.00 2.05 2.19
C ALA A 92 -1.90 2.91 1.58
N VAL A 93 -2.13 3.36 0.36
CA VAL A 93 -1.35 4.39 -0.32
C VAL A 93 -2.24 5.61 -0.51
N GLY A 94 -1.84 6.69 0.10
CA GLY A 94 -2.44 8.02 -0.01
C GLY A 94 -1.37 9.05 0.32
N LEU A 95 -1.66 10.31 0.10
CA LEU A 95 -0.77 11.39 0.51
C LEU A 95 -0.95 11.63 2.01
N ALA A 96 -0.01 11.11 2.80
CA ALA A 96 -0.04 11.24 4.24
C ALA A 96 0.25 12.66 4.69
N TYR A 97 -0.41 13.13 5.75
CA TYR A 97 -0.24 14.48 6.26
C TYR A 97 -0.05 14.50 7.77
N ASN A 98 0.64 15.53 8.24
CA ASN A 98 0.74 15.93 9.63
C ASN A 98 -0.41 16.90 9.92
N LYS A 99 -1.42 16.43 10.68
CA LYS A 99 -2.62 17.22 10.96
C LYS A 99 -2.33 18.48 11.78
N ASP A 100 -1.37 18.43 12.69
CA ASP A 100 -0.99 19.60 13.50
C ASP A 100 -0.48 20.75 12.63
N ILE A 101 0.34 20.43 11.62
CA ILE A 101 0.82 21.43 10.65
C ILE A 101 -0.32 21.98 9.80
N LEU A 102 -1.22 21.12 9.30
CA LEU A 102 -2.38 21.57 8.53
C LEU A 102 -3.28 22.50 9.34
N ASP A 103 -3.54 22.14 10.60
CA ASP A 103 -4.34 22.96 11.53
C ASP A 103 -3.70 24.35 11.73
N LYS A 104 -2.39 24.39 11.97
CA LYS A 104 -1.63 25.67 12.13
C LYS A 104 -1.63 26.50 10.86
N ALA A 105 -1.66 25.87 9.69
CA ALA A 105 -1.74 26.55 8.42
C ALA A 105 -3.17 26.93 8.01
N GLY A 106 -4.17 26.52 8.80
CA GLY A 106 -5.59 26.81 8.52
C GLY A 106 -6.16 25.96 7.37
N ILE A 107 -5.63 24.76 7.14
CA ILE A 107 -6.03 23.86 6.05
C ILE A 107 -6.84 22.70 6.61
N ASP A 108 -8.05 22.53 6.10
CA ASP A 108 -8.89 21.35 6.34
C ASP A 108 -8.59 20.29 5.28
N PRO A 109 -8.04 19.12 5.64
CA PRO A 109 -7.73 18.07 4.66
C PRO A 109 -8.92 17.64 3.82
N SER A 110 -10.15 17.72 4.33
CA SER A 110 -11.36 17.35 3.59
C SER A 110 -11.65 18.24 2.38
N THR A 111 -11.01 19.40 2.31
CA THR A 111 -11.14 20.32 1.18
C THR A 111 -10.15 20.06 0.04
N LEU A 112 -9.19 19.15 0.24
CA LEU A 112 -8.14 18.83 -0.71
C LEU A 112 -8.61 17.77 -1.72
N THR A 113 -9.61 18.13 -2.52
CA THR A 113 -10.36 17.21 -3.39
C THR A 113 -10.02 17.30 -4.87
N GLY A 114 -8.97 18.02 -5.22
CA GLY A 114 -8.50 18.16 -6.58
C GLY A 114 -7.12 18.82 -6.66
N PRO A 115 -6.52 18.87 -7.84
CA PRO A 115 -5.15 19.36 -8.01
C PRO A 115 -4.98 20.82 -7.63
N ASP A 116 -5.96 21.68 -7.91
CA ASP A 116 -5.87 23.11 -7.60
C ASP A 116 -5.90 23.36 -6.09
N ALA A 117 -6.76 22.67 -5.35
CA ALA A 117 -6.84 22.79 -3.89
C ALA A 117 -5.56 22.31 -3.22
N ILE A 118 -4.96 21.21 -3.70
CA ILE A 118 -3.69 20.68 -3.18
C ILE A 118 -2.55 21.66 -3.49
N LYS A 119 -2.50 22.20 -4.69
CA LYS A 119 -1.50 23.21 -5.08
C LYS A 119 -1.60 24.45 -4.18
N GLU A 120 -2.79 24.97 -3.96
CA GLU A 120 -3.03 26.12 -3.09
C GLU A 120 -2.59 25.82 -1.64
N ALA A 121 -2.89 24.62 -1.14
CA ALA A 121 -2.43 24.18 0.18
C ALA A 121 -0.90 24.13 0.26
N PHE A 122 -0.23 23.60 -0.75
CA PHE A 122 1.23 23.55 -0.82
C PHE A 122 1.84 24.97 -0.84
N GLU A 123 1.29 25.87 -1.64
CA GLU A 123 1.71 27.28 -1.68
C GLU A 123 1.54 27.98 -0.33
N THR A 124 0.40 27.76 0.33
CA THR A 124 0.11 28.33 1.65
C THR A 124 1.11 27.83 2.70
N ILE A 125 1.36 26.54 2.76
CA ILE A 125 2.31 25.93 3.70
C ILE A 125 3.74 26.40 3.41
N ASP A 126 4.14 26.45 2.14
CA ASP A 126 5.47 26.91 1.74
C ASP A 126 5.70 28.35 2.20
N SER A 127 4.70 29.22 2.08
CA SER A 127 4.78 30.62 2.54
C SER A 127 4.95 30.75 4.05
N LYS A 128 4.57 29.74 4.83
CA LYS A 128 4.67 29.65 6.30
C LYS A 128 5.74 28.67 6.78
N LYS A 129 6.55 28.16 5.86
CA LYS A 129 7.49 27.08 6.14
C LYS A 129 8.43 27.37 7.32
N ASP A 130 9.00 28.57 7.39
CA ASP A 130 9.89 28.97 8.47
C ASP A 130 9.16 29.10 9.80
N GLU A 131 7.96 29.71 9.78
CA GLU A 131 7.10 29.83 10.96
C GLU A 131 6.67 28.46 11.52
N LEU A 132 6.38 27.52 10.63
CA LEU A 132 5.97 26.16 10.98
C LEU A 132 7.14 25.22 11.31
N GLY A 133 8.38 25.67 11.15
CA GLY A 133 9.58 24.87 11.41
C GLY A 133 9.81 23.76 10.42
N LEU A 134 9.32 23.92 9.17
CA LEU A 134 9.42 22.90 8.15
C LEU A 134 10.70 23.01 7.32
N THR A 135 11.24 21.86 6.95
CA THR A 135 12.30 21.75 5.94
C THR A 135 11.71 21.88 4.53
N ALA A 136 10.56 21.26 4.30
CA ALA A 136 9.84 21.30 3.03
C ALA A 136 8.35 21.06 3.26
N VAL A 137 7.54 21.32 2.27
CA VAL A 137 6.09 21.04 2.29
C VAL A 137 5.84 19.54 2.27
N VAL A 138 6.54 18.84 1.39
CA VAL A 138 6.37 17.38 1.22
C VAL A 138 7.71 16.66 1.25
N GLY A 139 7.74 15.51 1.89
CA GLY A 139 8.84 14.56 1.82
C GLY A 139 8.59 13.58 0.68
N TYR A 140 9.03 13.92 -0.51
CA TYR A 140 8.96 13.08 -1.69
C TYR A 140 10.37 12.73 -2.17
N ALA A 141 10.62 11.44 -2.39
CA ALA A 141 11.90 10.93 -2.85
C ALA A 141 11.73 10.11 -4.13
N ALA A 142 12.56 10.40 -5.12
CA ALA A 142 12.61 9.72 -6.41
C ALA A 142 14.00 9.12 -6.69
N GLU A 143 14.71 8.70 -5.66
CA GLU A 143 16.00 8.02 -5.79
C GLU A 143 15.79 6.68 -6.54
N PRO A 144 16.47 6.45 -7.69
CA PRO A 144 16.07 5.39 -8.61
C PRO A 144 16.59 3.98 -8.27
N VAL A 145 17.58 3.86 -7.39
CA VAL A 145 18.21 2.57 -7.11
C VAL A 145 17.54 1.82 -5.96
N ASN A 146 17.22 2.52 -4.88
CA ASN A 146 16.65 1.93 -3.66
C ASN A 146 15.17 2.28 -3.46
N LEU A 147 14.67 3.36 -4.10
CA LEU A 147 13.30 3.85 -3.97
C LEU A 147 12.47 3.78 -5.27
N TYR A 148 12.96 3.03 -6.27
CA TYR A 148 12.21 2.81 -7.52
C TYR A 148 10.80 2.27 -7.29
N TRP A 149 10.61 1.46 -6.27
CA TRP A 149 9.32 0.89 -5.91
C TRP A 149 8.36 1.95 -5.35
N SER A 150 8.90 2.92 -4.64
CA SER A 150 8.09 4.03 -4.10
C SER A 150 7.45 4.87 -5.19
N THR A 151 8.20 5.20 -6.23
CA THR A 151 7.70 5.97 -7.39
C THR A 151 7.04 5.08 -8.44
N GLY A 152 7.74 4.07 -8.91
CA GLY A 152 7.31 3.26 -10.05
C GLY A 152 6.21 2.25 -9.74
N ASN A 153 6.05 1.84 -8.50
CA ASN A 153 4.94 0.99 -8.07
C ASN A 153 3.86 1.83 -7.36
N HIS A 154 4.14 2.33 -6.17
CA HIS A 154 3.11 2.92 -5.31
C HIS A 154 2.61 4.29 -5.77
N LEU A 155 3.49 5.19 -6.19
CA LEU A 155 3.04 6.49 -6.72
C LEU A 155 2.36 6.31 -8.08
N PHE A 156 2.96 5.55 -8.98
CA PHE A 156 2.41 5.25 -10.30
C PHE A 156 1.08 4.48 -10.23
N ALA A 157 0.87 3.69 -9.18
CA ALA A 157 -0.40 3.01 -8.93
C ALA A 157 -1.59 3.98 -8.91
N ASN A 158 -1.38 5.23 -8.51
CA ASN A 158 -2.43 6.25 -8.53
C ASN A 158 -2.88 6.59 -9.96
N TYR A 159 -1.96 6.63 -10.92
CA TYR A 159 -2.34 6.73 -12.33
C TYR A 159 -3.24 5.56 -12.75
N LEU A 160 -2.94 4.35 -12.28
CA LEU A 160 -3.72 3.16 -12.64
C LEU A 160 -5.10 3.11 -12.00
N ASP A 161 -5.22 3.55 -10.73
CA ASP A 161 -6.37 3.18 -9.91
C ASP A 161 -7.08 4.33 -9.20
N ALA A 162 -6.44 5.47 -8.96
CA ALA A 162 -7.04 6.53 -8.17
C ALA A 162 -8.36 7.02 -8.77
N GLY A 163 -9.41 7.06 -7.95
CA GLY A 163 -10.75 7.47 -8.35
C GLY A 163 -11.58 6.37 -9.01
N LEU A 164 -11.02 5.18 -9.23
CA LEU A 164 -11.72 4.06 -9.84
C LEU A 164 -12.33 3.13 -8.79
N ASP A 165 -13.41 2.48 -9.17
CA ASP A 165 -13.94 1.34 -8.42
C ASP A 165 -12.91 0.20 -8.40
N ARG A 166 -12.92 -0.60 -7.35
CA ARG A 166 -11.89 -1.62 -7.13
C ARG A 166 -11.82 -2.69 -8.22
N ASP A 167 -12.89 -2.95 -8.92
CA ASP A 167 -12.97 -3.91 -10.04
C ASP A 167 -12.77 -3.27 -11.42
N ASP A 168 -12.56 -1.95 -11.48
CA ASP A 168 -12.27 -1.24 -12.72
C ASP A 168 -10.79 -1.39 -13.10
N THR A 169 -10.52 -2.16 -14.13
CA THR A 169 -9.18 -2.48 -14.63
C THR A 169 -8.78 -1.70 -15.88
N THR A 170 -9.47 -0.59 -16.18
CA THR A 170 -9.29 0.15 -17.44
C THR A 170 -7.83 0.43 -17.75
N TYR A 171 -7.08 1.01 -16.82
CA TYR A 171 -5.71 1.47 -17.10
C TYR A 171 -4.66 0.38 -16.97
N ILE A 172 -4.84 -0.58 -16.06
CA ILE A 172 -3.92 -1.74 -16.01
C ILE A 172 -4.08 -2.62 -17.23
N ASP A 173 -5.28 -2.79 -17.76
CA ASP A 173 -5.52 -3.54 -18.99
C ASP A 173 -4.88 -2.87 -20.21
N MET A 174 -4.99 -1.53 -20.32
CA MET A 174 -4.28 -0.77 -21.33
C MET A 174 -2.76 -0.97 -21.23
N LEU A 175 -2.22 -0.89 -20.01
CA LEU A 175 -0.79 -1.05 -19.76
C LEU A 175 -0.32 -2.46 -20.19
N ASN A 176 -1.07 -3.48 -19.83
CA ASN A 176 -0.75 -4.88 -20.16
C ASN A 176 -1.00 -5.23 -21.62
N ASP A 177 -1.68 -4.38 -22.37
CA ASP A 177 -1.85 -4.49 -23.83
C ASP A 177 -0.72 -3.72 -24.58
N GLY A 178 0.51 -4.21 -24.46
CA GLY A 178 1.66 -3.65 -25.16
C GLY A 178 2.21 -2.34 -24.58
N GLY A 179 1.89 -2.01 -23.32
CA GLY A 179 2.39 -0.81 -22.67
C GLY A 179 1.65 0.46 -23.07
N LYS A 180 0.37 0.37 -23.40
CA LYS A 180 -0.46 1.52 -23.75
C LYS A 180 -0.81 2.32 -22.50
N VAL A 181 -0.86 3.63 -22.64
CA VAL A 181 -1.26 4.55 -21.59
C VAL A 181 -2.33 5.52 -22.10
N ASP A 182 -3.18 6.00 -21.20
CA ASP A 182 -4.05 7.14 -21.45
C ASP A 182 -3.23 8.41 -21.29
N GLU A 183 -2.96 9.12 -22.40
CA GLU A 183 -2.04 10.25 -22.40
C GLU A 183 -2.58 11.46 -21.63
N GLU A 184 -3.90 11.71 -21.67
CA GLU A 184 -4.52 12.80 -20.93
C GLU A 184 -4.40 12.56 -19.42
N ARG A 185 -4.79 11.39 -18.95
CA ARG A 185 -4.67 11.03 -17.53
C ARG A 185 -3.22 10.99 -17.07
N LEU A 186 -2.31 10.48 -17.89
CA LEU A 186 -0.88 10.48 -17.56
C LEU A 186 -0.31 11.90 -17.47
N THR A 187 -0.79 12.83 -18.30
CA THR A 187 -0.41 14.24 -18.24
C THR A 187 -0.91 14.89 -16.94
N ASP A 188 -2.14 14.62 -16.53
CA ASP A 188 -2.68 15.13 -15.26
C ASP A 188 -1.89 14.57 -14.07
N PHE A 189 -1.56 13.29 -14.11
CA PHE A 189 -0.67 12.66 -13.12
C PHE A 189 0.72 13.32 -13.12
N ALA A 190 1.30 13.56 -14.28
CA ALA A 190 2.60 14.21 -14.41
C ALA A 190 2.63 15.63 -13.83
N ASN A 191 1.55 16.40 -14.01
CA ASN A 191 1.38 17.71 -13.37
C ASN A 191 1.46 17.59 -11.85
N PHE A 192 0.81 16.59 -11.28
CA PHE A 192 0.82 16.35 -9.83
C PHE A 192 2.23 15.94 -9.35
N VAL A 193 2.91 15.08 -10.08
CA VAL A 193 4.30 14.69 -9.76
C VAL A 193 5.23 15.91 -9.83
N GLY A 194 5.00 16.80 -10.79
CA GLY A 194 5.71 18.09 -10.90
C GLY A 194 5.52 18.97 -9.67
N LEU A 195 4.33 18.97 -9.09
CA LEU A 195 4.05 19.64 -7.81
C LEU A 195 4.86 19.04 -6.66
N LEU A 196 4.93 17.71 -6.58
CA LEU A 196 5.78 17.02 -5.60
C LEU A 196 7.26 17.37 -5.78
N ASN A 197 7.77 17.38 -7.01
CA ASN A 197 9.14 17.78 -7.32
C ASN A 197 9.44 19.20 -6.84
N GLN A 198 8.52 20.13 -7.06
CA GLN A 198 8.70 21.54 -6.73
C GLN A 198 8.76 21.80 -5.22
N TYR A 199 7.95 21.09 -4.45
CA TYR A 199 7.78 21.35 -3.01
C TYR A 199 8.45 20.33 -2.09
N SER A 200 9.18 19.38 -2.65
CA SER A 200 9.94 18.41 -1.87
C SER A 200 11.23 19.00 -1.32
N ASP A 201 11.78 18.32 -0.33
CA ASP A 201 13.10 18.58 0.23
C ASP A 201 14.19 18.28 -0.82
N PRO A 202 14.96 19.26 -1.26
CA PRO A 202 16.03 19.05 -2.25
C PRO A 202 17.09 18.02 -1.80
N ALA A 203 17.34 17.91 -0.50
CA ALA A 203 18.29 16.93 0.04
C ALA A 203 17.75 15.49 -0.02
N LEU A 204 16.43 15.34 -0.09
CA LEU A 204 15.77 14.04 -0.17
C LEU A 204 15.49 13.61 -1.62
N LEU A 205 15.11 14.56 -2.46
CA LEU A 205 14.38 14.34 -3.72
C LEU A 205 14.99 13.29 -4.64
N VAL A 206 16.29 13.37 -4.95
CA VAL A 206 16.95 12.45 -5.90
C VAL A 206 18.03 11.58 -5.29
N SER A 207 18.44 11.83 -4.05
CA SER A 207 19.55 11.15 -3.39
C SER A 207 19.27 10.74 -1.95
N GLY A 208 18.10 11.03 -1.42
CA GLY A 208 17.71 10.65 -0.07
C GLY A 208 17.41 9.17 0.10
N THR A 209 17.35 8.74 1.34
CA THR A 209 17.02 7.37 1.71
C THR A 209 15.59 7.28 2.25
N TYR A 210 15.03 6.08 2.23
CA TYR A 210 13.76 5.78 2.89
C TYR A 210 13.78 6.16 4.37
N ASP A 211 14.83 5.77 5.10
CA ASP A 211 14.95 6.05 6.54
C ASP A 211 14.95 7.56 6.82
N GLN A 212 15.65 8.33 6.01
CA GLN A 212 15.70 9.79 6.11
C GLN A 212 14.33 10.43 5.86
N GLN A 213 13.60 9.95 4.84
CA GLN A 213 12.26 10.44 4.51
C GLN A 213 11.31 10.27 5.70
N ILE A 214 11.29 9.09 6.30
CA ILE A 214 10.36 8.79 7.39
C ILE A 214 10.78 9.49 8.69
N LEU A 215 12.07 9.53 9.00
CA LEU A 215 12.57 10.24 10.18
C LEU A 215 12.22 11.73 10.12
N ASN A 216 12.39 12.36 8.97
CA ASN A 216 12.08 13.78 8.81
C ASN A 216 10.57 14.05 8.94
N PHE A 217 9.72 13.17 8.40
CA PHE A 217 8.28 13.28 8.62
C PHE A 217 7.91 13.07 10.09
N SER A 218 8.44 12.02 10.71
CA SER A 218 8.22 11.72 12.14
C SER A 218 8.66 12.86 13.04
N SER A 219 9.70 13.59 12.64
CA SER A 219 10.25 14.75 13.36
C SER A 219 9.48 16.07 13.12
N GLY A 220 8.39 16.04 12.33
CA GLY A 220 7.59 17.23 12.03
C GLY A 220 8.24 18.19 11.04
N LYS A 221 9.12 17.70 10.16
CA LYS A 221 9.83 18.53 9.17
C LYS A 221 9.13 18.66 7.82
N TYR A 222 8.11 17.85 7.57
CA TYR A 222 7.26 17.89 6.38
C TYR A 222 5.80 17.96 6.78
N ALA A 223 4.99 18.67 6.00
CA ALA A 223 3.53 18.68 6.16
C ALA A 223 2.91 17.42 5.56
N PHE A 224 3.48 16.94 4.46
CA PHE A 224 3.04 15.74 3.74
C PHE A 224 4.23 14.81 3.48
N VAL A 225 3.92 13.54 3.27
CA VAL A 225 4.92 12.53 2.88
C VAL A 225 4.31 11.53 1.89
N THR A 226 5.11 11.15 0.89
CA THR A 226 4.73 10.16 -0.12
C THR A 226 5.26 8.79 0.30
N GLN A 227 4.46 8.03 0.95
CA GLN A 227 4.67 6.61 1.28
C GLN A 227 3.29 6.00 1.55
N GLY A 228 3.24 4.83 2.10
CA GLY A 228 2.01 4.20 2.51
C GLY A 228 1.89 4.12 4.03
N SER A 229 0.83 3.48 4.49
CA SER A 229 0.53 3.32 5.92
C SER A 229 1.59 2.54 6.70
N TRP A 230 2.46 1.79 6.02
CA TRP A 230 3.57 1.05 6.66
C TRP A 230 4.55 1.94 7.42
N ILE A 231 4.63 3.24 7.11
CA ILE A 231 5.48 4.17 7.87
C ILE A 231 5.02 4.35 9.32
N GLY A 232 3.77 4.08 9.63
CA GLY A 232 3.25 4.16 11.00
C GLY A 232 4.02 3.28 11.99
N ALA A 233 4.39 2.08 11.57
CA ALA A 233 5.22 1.17 12.37
C ALA A 233 6.63 1.74 12.63
N THR A 234 7.23 2.40 11.65
CA THR A 234 8.52 3.09 11.82
C THR A 234 8.39 4.29 12.75
N MET A 235 7.35 5.11 12.58
CA MET A 235 7.09 6.28 13.41
C MET A 235 6.95 5.94 14.90
N THR A 236 6.30 4.83 15.21
CA THR A 236 6.08 4.36 16.59
C THR A 236 7.12 3.36 17.07
N GLY A 237 8.02 2.92 16.19
CA GLY A 237 9.12 2.01 16.45
C GLY A 237 10.48 2.72 16.46
N ASP A 238 11.22 2.59 15.37
CA ASP A 238 12.58 3.13 15.27
C ASP A 238 12.66 4.65 15.42
N ASP A 239 11.63 5.38 14.96
CA ASP A 239 11.53 6.84 15.02
C ASP A 239 10.69 7.34 16.22
N ALA A 240 10.33 6.47 17.14
CA ALA A 240 9.40 6.79 18.24
C ALA A 240 9.83 8.00 19.07
N ASP A 241 11.12 8.15 19.36
CA ASP A 241 11.63 9.27 20.13
C ASP A 241 11.48 10.60 19.39
N ALA A 242 11.81 10.61 18.09
CA ALA A 242 11.63 11.79 17.24
C ALA A 242 10.15 12.17 17.08
N TYR A 243 9.30 11.18 16.90
CA TYR A 243 7.86 11.39 16.80
C TYR A 243 7.26 11.94 18.08
N LYS A 244 7.68 11.41 19.24
CA LYS A 244 7.28 11.92 20.55
C LYS A 244 7.76 13.36 20.78
N GLU A 245 9.00 13.66 20.41
CA GLU A 245 9.57 15.01 20.53
C GLU A 245 8.80 16.01 19.64
N ALA A 246 8.30 15.56 18.49
CA ALA A 246 7.44 16.35 17.61
C ALA A 246 5.98 16.44 18.11
N GLY A 247 5.64 15.83 19.24
CA GLY A 247 4.34 15.93 19.89
C GLY A 247 3.37 14.79 19.59
N ASN A 248 3.83 13.67 19.01
CA ASN A 248 2.96 12.55 18.60
C ASN A 248 1.75 13.04 17.79
N PHE A 249 1.98 13.91 16.83
CA PHE A 249 0.93 14.54 16.05
C PHE A 249 0.02 13.52 15.38
N GLU A 250 -1.25 13.87 15.21
CA GLU A 250 -2.22 13.07 14.46
C GLU A 250 -1.85 13.08 12.97
N VAL A 251 -1.98 11.95 12.34
CA VAL A 251 -1.77 11.79 10.90
C VAL A 251 -3.06 11.36 10.22
N GLY A 252 -3.12 11.56 8.92
CA GLY A 252 -4.16 11.04 8.06
C GLY A 252 -3.64 10.94 6.64
N MET A 253 -4.53 10.59 5.72
CA MET A 253 -4.24 10.53 4.30
C MET A 253 -5.31 11.26 3.51
N ILE A 254 -4.89 11.90 2.41
CA ILE A 254 -5.79 12.35 1.37
C ILE A 254 -5.51 11.56 0.09
N PRO A 255 -6.50 11.46 -0.83
CA PRO A 255 -6.26 10.92 -2.15
C PRO A 255 -5.17 11.71 -2.90
N TYR A 256 -4.42 11.04 -3.76
CA TYR A 256 -3.61 11.73 -4.76
C TYR A 256 -4.53 12.28 -5.85
N ALA A 257 -5.22 13.36 -5.54
CA ALA A 257 -6.26 13.94 -6.38
C ALA A 257 -5.66 14.78 -7.53
N PHE A 258 -5.01 14.10 -8.47
CA PHE A 258 -4.43 14.74 -9.66
C PHE A 258 -5.49 15.10 -10.73
N GLU A 259 -6.71 14.64 -10.56
CA GLU A 259 -7.92 15.03 -11.28
C GLU A 259 -9.03 15.36 -10.28
N ASP A 260 -9.94 16.23 -10.66
CA ASP A 260 -11.12 16.54 -9.84
C ASP A 260 -12.00 15.29 -9.70
N GLY A 261 -12.51 15.06 -8.51
CA GLY A 261 -13.39 13.93 -8.21
C GLY A 261 -12.66 12.65 -7.77
N ILE A 262 -11.34 12.63 -7.78
CA ILE A 262 -10.59 11.53 -7.15
C ILE A 262 -10.76 11.64 -5.64
N ASP A 263 -11.47 10.67 -5.06
CA ASP A 263 -11.81 10.64 -3.64
C ASP A 263 -11.42 9.32 -2.94
N THR A 264 -10.61 8.51 -3.59
CA THR A 264 -10.17 7.21 -3.09
C THR A 264 -8.69 7.20 -2.70
N ILE A 265 -8.36 6.49 -1.62
CA ILE A 265 -7.00 6.00 -1.38
C ILE A 265 -6.90 4.55 -1.89
N LEU A 266 -5.68 4.09 -2.18
CA LEU A 266 -5.46 2.75 -2.70
C LEU A 266 -5.17 1.79 -1.54
N THR A 267 -5.99 0.76 -1.40
CA THR A 267 -5.84 -0.20 -0.29
C THR A 267 -5.74 -1.63 -0.80
N ASN A 268 -4.93 -2.43 -0.12
CA ASN A 268 -4.85 -3.86 -0.33
C ASN A 268 -4.18 -4.56 0.85
N SER A 269 -4.25 -5.89 0.87
CA SER A 269 -3.41 -6.71 1.73
C SER A 269 -1.99 -6.79 1.15
N PRO A 270 -0.93 -6.76 1.99
CA PRO A 270 0.44 -6.92 1.51
C PRO A 270 0.77 -8.35 1.09
N SER A 271 0.07 -9.32 1.66
CA SER A 271 0.10 -10.74 1.31
C SER A 271 -1.17 -11.41 1.79
N TRP A 272 -1.35 -12.67 1.43
CA TRP A 272 -2.56 -13.43 1.72
C TRP A 272 -2.24 -14.82 2.22
N TRP A 273 -3.17 -15.41 2.95
CA TRP A 273 -3.11 -16.81 3.35
C TRP A 273 -3.98 -17.66 2.45
N SER A 274 -3.38 -18.71 1.88
CA SER A 274 -4.03 -19.62 0.97
C SER A 274 -4.23 -20.99 1.62
N VAL A 275 -5.28 -21.70 1.22
CA VAL A 275 -5.58 -23.06 1.69
C VAL A 275 -5.19 -24.08 0.62
N TYR A 276 -4.35 -25.05 1.01
CA TYR A 276 -3.94 -26.13 0.15
C TYR A 276 -5.07 -27.14 -0.06
N LYS A 277 -5.40 -27.43 -1.32
CA LYS A 277 -6.57 -28.25 -1.66
C LYS A 277 -6.49 -29.70 -1.17
N ASP A 278 -5.29 -30.25 -1.04
CA ASP A 278 -5.07 -31.64 -0.61
C ASP A 278 -4.71 -31.73 0.88
N GLY A 279 -4.83 -30.62 1.62
CA GLY A 279 -4.67 -30.56 3.07
C GLY A 279 -6.00 -30.73 3.82
N ASN A 280 -6.01 -30.33 5.09
CA ASN A 280 -7.21 -30.34 5.94
C ASN A 280 -8.10 -29.13 5.64
N VAL A 281 -8.74 -29.12 4.48
CA VAL A 281 -9.46 -27.96 3.94
C VAL A 281 -10.54 -27.44 4.90
N GLU A 282 -11.40 -28.30 5.39
CA GLU A 282 -12.49 -27.91 6.30
C GLU A 282 -11.95 -27.25 7.58
N ALA A 283 -10.91 -27.85 8.18
CA ALA A 283 -10.29 -27.31 9.38
C ALA A 283 -9.57 -25.97 9.10
N ALA A 284 -8.91 -25.86 7.96
CA ALA A 284 -8.24 -24.62 7.54
C ALA A 284 -9.23 -23.48 7.32
N GLU A 285 -10.31 -23.74 6.60
CA GLU A 285 -11.38 -22.78 6.36
C GLU A 285 -12.05 -22.33 7.68
N ALA A 286 -12.29 -23.27 8.59
CA ALA A 286 -12.86 -22.97 9.91
C ALA A 286 -11.95 -22.06 10.74
N PHE A 287 -10.64 -22.29 10.72
CA PHE A 287 -9.68 -21.44 11.40
C PHE A 287 -9.62 -20.02 10.80
N LEU A 288 -9.58 -19.91 9.48
CA LEU A 288 -9.60 -18.61 8.83
C LEU A 288 -10.88 -17.81 9.14
N GLN A 289 -12.03 -18.48 9.11
CA GLN A 289 -13.29 -17.82 9.49
C GLN A 289 -13.28 -17.38 10.96
N TRP A 290 -12.75 -18.20 11.86
CA TRP A 290 -12.62 -17.84 13.28
C TRP A 290 -11.73 -16.61 13.49
N LEU A 291 -10.68 -16.43 12.67
CA LEU A 291 -9.82 -15.25 12.73
C LEU A 291 -10.55 -13.93 12.47
N THR A 292 -11.74 -13.98 11.88
CA THR A 292 -12.58 -12.79 11.64
C THR A 292 -13.46 -12.42 12.84
N THR A 293 -13.49 -13.24 13.88
CA THR A 293 -14.25 -12.95 15.10
C THR A 293 -13.66 -11.76 15.84
N ASP A 294 -14.47 -11.05 16.62
CA ASP A 294 -14.00 -9.91 17.42
C ASP A 294 -12.85 -10.29 18.35
N GLU A 295 -12.92 -11.48 18.96
CA GLU A 295 -11.89 -11.99 19.87
C GLU A 295 -10.53 -12.16 19.15
N ALA A 296 -10.53 -12.74 17.96
CA ALA A 296 -9.31 -12.92 17.16
C ALA A 296 -8.83 -11.57 16.60
N GLN A 297 -9.74 -10.74 16.11
CA GLN A 297 -9.41 -9.40 15.60
C GLN A 297 -8.83 -8.48 16.68
N GLU A 298 -9.26 -8.60 17.93
CA GLU A 298 -8.65 -7.88 19.06
C GLU A 298 -7.14 -8.17 19.15
N VAL A 299 -6.75 -9.43 19.04
CA VAL A 299 -5.32 -9.83 19.06
C VAL A 299 -4.60 -9.33 17.82
N LEU A 300 -5.16 -9.53 16.64
CA LEU A 300 -4.52 -9.13 15.36
C LEU A 300 -4.36 -7.61 15.27
N VAL A 301 -5.36 -6.85 15.69
CA VAL A 301 -5.33 -5.39 15.60
C VAL A 301 -4.54 -4.77 16.75
N LYS A 302 -4.83 -5.15 18.00
CA LYS A 302 -4.23 -4.50 19.17
C LYS A 302 -2.83 -5.00 19.51
N GLU A 303 -2.56 -6.29 19.30
CA GLU A 303 -1.28 -6.88 19.67
C GLU A 303 -0.33 -7.05 18.49
N ALA A 304 -0.82 -7.43 17.31
CA ALA A 304 -0.01 -7.56 16.11
C ALA A 304 0.13 -6.24 15.32
N GLY A 305 -0.70 -5.23 15.62
CA GLY A 305 -0.65 -3.93 14.96
C GLY A 305 -1.23 -3.92 13.56
N PHE A 306 -2.06 -4.90 13.21
CA PHE A 306 -2.70 -4.96 11.91
C PHE A 306 -3.91 -4.01 11.84
N VAL A 307 -4.25 -3.61 10.63
CA VAL A 307 -5.51 -2.93 10.33
C VAL A 307 -6.44 -3.97 9.70
N SER A 308 -7.59 -4.20 10.32
CA SER A 308 -8.51 -5.23 9.85
C SER A 308 -8.98 -4.94 8.42
N PRO A 309 -8.90 -5.94 7.52
CA PRO A 309 -9.43 -5.81 6.17
C PRO A 309 -10.94 -6.11 6.07
N PHE A 310 -11.58 -6.45 7.20
CA PHE A 310 -12.99 -6.82 7.24
C PHE A 310 -13.87 -5.63 7.61
N LYS A 311 -14.88 -5.36 6.77
CA LYS A 311 -15.77 -4.20 6.91
C LYS A 311 -16.58 -4.22 8.21
N SER A 312 -16.92 -5.41 8.71
CA SER A 312 -17.66 -5.58 9.97
C SER A 312 -16.82 -5.34 11.22
N CYS A 313 -15.50 -5.34 11.11
CA CYS A 313 -14.61 -5.10 12.25
C CYS A 313 -14.55 -3.61 12.58
N THR A 314 -14.88 -3.29 13.84
CA THR A 314 -14.84 -1.90 14.36
C THR A 314 -13.65 -1.63 15.27
N ILE A 315 -12.77 -2.62 15.46
CA ILE A 315 -11.59 -2.50 16.31
C ILE A 315 -10.52 -1.70 15.59
N VAL A 316 -10.07 -0.61 16.21
CA VAL A 316 -9.01 0.26 15.69
C VAL A 316 -7.78 0.13 16.57
N GLY A 317 -6.62 -0.11 15.95
CA GLY A 317 -5.34 -0.25 16.64
C GLY A 317 -4.69 1.09 16.97
N ASP A 318 -3.50 1.01 17.56
CA ASP A 318 -2.72 2.17 17.98
C ASP A 318 -1.79 2.70 16.87
N ASP A 319 -1.75 2.03 15.71
CA ASP A 319 -1.00 2.53 14.55
C ASP A 319 -1.52 3.92 14.14
N PRO A 320 -0.65 4.90 13.87
CA PRO A 320 -1.07 6.26 13.53
C PRO A 320 -2.05 6.36 12.35
N PHE A 321 -1.97 5.43 11.39
CA PHE A 321 -2.83 5.42 10.20
C PHE A 321 -4.07 4.52 10.31
N ALA A 322 -4.23 3.78 11.40
CA ALA A 322 -5.31 2.82 11.55
C ALA A 322 -6.70 3.45 11.39
N GLN A 323 -6.94 4.61 12.02
CA GLN A 323 -8.23 5.29 11.94
C GLN A 323 -8.54 5.78 10.52
N THR A 324 -7.55 6.36 9.84
CA THR A 324 -7.69 6.82 8.44
C THR A 324 -8.07 5.67 7.51
N ILE A 325 -7.38 4.54 7.60
CA ILE A 325 -7.68 3.37 6.77
C ILE A 325 -9.11 2.87 7.06
N THR A 326 -9.45 2.72 8.33
CA THR A 326 -10.78 2.27 8.76
C THR A 326 -11.88 3.18 8.20
N ASP A 327 -11.69 4.49 8.25
CA ASP A 327 -12.66 5.47 7.73
C ASP A 327 -12.85 5.35 6.21
N TYR A 328 -11.77 5.22 5.45
CA TYR A 328 -11.84 5.04 4.00
C TYR A 328 -12.45 3.71 3.60
N VAL A 329 -12.07 2.62 4.25
CA VAL A 329 -12.62 1.28 4.01
C VAL A 329 -14.12 1.24 4.32
N SER A 330 -14.53 1.76 5.49
CA SER A 330 -15.94 1.74 5.90
C SER A 330 -16.83 2.64 5.05
N SER A 331 -16.29 3.72 4.49
CA SER A 331 -17.02 4.60 3.56
C SER A 331 -17.02 4.12 2.11
N GLY A 332 -16.31 3.03 1.80
CA GLY A 332 -16.17 2.49 0.45
C GLY A 332 -15.32 3.35 -0.49
N LYS A 333 -14.55 4.30 0.05
CA LYS A 333 -13.69 5.20 -0.74
C LYS A 333 -12.28 4.66 -0.91
N THR A 334 -12.18 3.46 -1.44
CA THR A 334 -10.91 2.80 -1.74
C THR A 334 -10.85 2.31 -3.17
N SER A 335 -9.65 2.38 -3.75
CA SER A 335 -9.31 1.75 -5.03
C SER A 335 -8.34 0.60 -4.81
N ALA A 336 -8.18 -0.24 -5.81
CA ALA A 336 -7.35 -1.44 -5.73
C ALA A 336 -5.86 -1.16 -5.98
N TRP A 337 -5.05 -2.20 -5.86
CA TRP A 337 -3.62 -2.21 -6.21
C TRP A 337 -3.38 -3.01 -7.49
N HIS A 338 -3.92 -2.56 -8.62
CA HIS A 338 -3.71 -3.27 -9.89
C HIS A 338 -2.25 -3.22 -10.38
N TRP A 339 -1.40 -2.36 -9.79
CA TRP A 339 0.03 -2.36 -10.06
C TRP A 339 0.69 -3.72 -9.78
N LEU A 340 0.10 -4.56 -8.92
CA LEU A 340 0.54 -5.93 -8.70
C LEU A 340 0.46 -6.79 -9.98
N GLY A 341 -0.35 -6.40 -10.95
CA GLY A 341 -0.46 -7.02 -12.26
C GLY A 341 0.42 -6.42 -13.35
N MET A 342 1.26 -5.42 -13.04
CA MET A 342 2.24 -4.90 -13.97
C MET A 342 3.32 -5.94 -14.30
N LYS A 343 3.94 -5.77 -15.45
CA LYS A 343 5.11 -6.58 -15.81
C LYS A 343 6.18 -6.51 -14.71
N GLU A 344 6.68 -7.66 -14.31
CA GLU A 344 7.73 -7.77 -13.29
C GLU A 344 8.96 -6.94 -13.67
N GLY A 345 9.50 -6.20 -12.71
CA GLY A 345 10.68 -5.37 -12.90
C GLY A 345 10.44 -4.06 -13.65
N LEU A 346 9.19 -3.71 -13.98
CA LEU A 346 8.88 -2.47 -14.69
C LEU A 346 9.41 -1.23 -13.95
N ALA A 347 9.14 -1.13 -12.65
CA ALA A 347 9.63 0.00 -11.85
C ALA A 347 11.16 0.00 -11.71
N GLN A 348 11.74 -1.15 -11.39
CA GLN A 348 13.17 -1.27 -11.12
C GLN A 348 14.03 -1.00 -12.35
N ASN A 349 13.64 -1.54 -13.50
CA ASN A 349 14.48 -1.54 -14.70
C ASN A 349 14.10 -0.44 -15.70
N TYR A 350 12.95 0.22 -15.54
CA TYR A 350 12.44 1.17 -16.53
C TYR A 350 11.91 2.46 -15.92
N THR A 351 10.80 2.43 -15.18
CA THR A 351 10.09 3.66 -14.80
C THR A 351 10.73 4.43 -13.66
N GLY A 352 11.38 3.76 -12.71
CA GLY A 352 12.01 4.45 -11.57
C GLY A 352 13.03 5.50 -11.97
N GLN A 353 13.83 5.24 -13.00
CA GLN A 353 14.79 6.22 -13.54
C GLN A 353 14.08 7.42 -14.17
N VAL A 354 12.95 7.23 -14.81
CA VAL A 354 12.19 8.33 -15.44
C VAL A 354 11.64 9.29 -14.39
N PHE A 355 11.15 8.79 -13.28
CA PHE A 355 10.76 9.63 -12.14
C PHE A 355 11.94 10.42 -11.58
N ALA A 356 13.12 9.81 -11.46
CA ALA A 356 14.33 10.49 -11.00
C ALA A 356 14.78 11.60 -11.99
N ASP A 357 14.72 11.34 -13.28
CA ASP A 357 15.07 12.29 -14.32
C ASP A 357 14.12 13.50 -14.33
N TYR A 358 12.85 13.28 -14.05
CA TYR A 358 11.88 14.37 -13.89
C TYR A 358 12.17 15.16 -12.61
N ALA A 359 12.42 14.50 -11.51
CA ALA A 359 12.73 15.12 -10.22
C ALA A 359 14.03 15.95 -10.28
N SER A 360 15.05 15.51 -11.02
CA SER A 360 16.32 16.22 -11.18
C SER A 360 16.25 17.40 -12.15
N GLY A 361 15.15 17.54 -12.90
CA GLY A 361 15.01 18.55 -13.94
C GLY A 361 15.62 18.18 -15.28
N SER A 362 16.12 16.95 -15.45
CA SER A 362 16.61 16.43 -16.73
C SER A 362 15.49 16.26 -17.76
N LEU A 363 14.26 16.05 -17.28
CA LEU A 363 13.03 16.04 -18.06
C LEU A 363 12.10 17.14 -17.55
N ASP A 364 11.44 17.83 -18.46
CA ASP A 364 10.25 18.63 -18.15
C ASP A 364 9.00 17.72 -18.11
N GLU A 365 7.85 18.30 -17.84
CA GLU A 365 6.59 17.55 -17.76
C GLU A 365 6.27 16.78 -19.06
N ALA A 366 6.36 17.44 -20.20
CA ALA A 366 6.10 16.80 -21.49
C ALA A 366 7.13 15.69 -21.79
N GLY A 367 8.39 15.94 -21.44
CA GLY A 367 9.48 14.96 -21.54
C GLY A 367 9.25 13.76 -20.61
N PHE A 368 8.77 13.97 -19.41
CA PHE A 368 8.41 12.90 -18.47
C PHE A 368 7.31 11.99 -19.03
N VAL A 369 6.20 12.57 -19.49
CA VAL A 369 5.08 11.82 -20.08
C VAL A 369 5.55 10.99 -21.27
N LYS A 370 6.27 11.63 -22.21
CA LYS A 370 6.77 10.96 -23.41
C LYS A 370 7.76 9.85 -23.09
N THR A 371 8.72 10.12 -22.21
CA THR A 371 9.73 9.12 -21.84
C THR A 371 9.13 7.95 -21.08
N LEU A 372 8.20 8.23 -20.15
CA LEU A 372 7.50 7.19 -19.41
C LEU A 372 6.73 6.26 -20.37
N GLU A 373 5.99 6.83 -21.31
CA GLU A 373 5.29 6.07 -22.35
C GLU A 373 6.25 5.21 -23.18
N GLN A 374 7.37 5.78 -23.61
CA GLN A 374 8.37 5.06 -24.41
C GLN A 374 9.02 3.89 -23.67
N VAL A 375 9.42 4.09 -22.40
CA VAL A 375 10.09 3.02 -21.64
C VAL A 375 9.11 1.92 -21.25
N ILE A 376 7.86 2.25 -20.99
CA ILE A 376 6.80 1.27 -20.73
C ILE A 376 6.56 0.42 -21.97
N GLN A 377 6.37 1.04 -23.14
CA GLN A 377 6.19 0.33 -24.40
C GLN A 377 7.41 -0.57 -24.71
N GLY A 378 8.61 -0.06 -24.47
CA GLY A 378 9.83 -0.85 -24.62
C GLY A 378 9.90 -2.07 -23.69
N ALA A 379 9.47 -1.90 -22.44
CA ALA A 379 9.43 -2.99 -21.47
C ALA A 379 8.44 -4.10 -21.89
N TYR A 380 7.28 -3.72 -22.37
CA TYR A 380 6.24 -4.67 -22.81
C TYR A 380 6.51 -5.29 -24.19
N ALA A 381 7.42 -4.74 -24.98
CA ALA A 381 7.85 -5.30 -26.26
C ALA A 381 8.89 -6.43 -26.10
N ASN A 382 9.55 -6.53 -24.96
CA ASN A 382 10.55 -7.51 -24.59
C ASN A 382 9.93 -8.58 -23.67
#